data_8f52e9a9f0a7e4c3ac6a5564914dc1d4
#
_entry.id   8f52e9a9f0a7e4c3ac6a5564914dc1d4
#
_cell.length_a   1.000
_cell.length_b   1.000
_cell.length_c   1.000
_cell.angle_alpha   90.00
_cell.angle_beta   90.00
_cell.angle_gamma   90.00
#
_symmetry.space_group_name_H-M   'P 1'
#
loop_
_entity.id
_entity.type
_entity.pdbx_description
1 polymer ?
#
loop_
_entity_poly.entity_id
_entity_poly.type
_entity_poly.pdbx_seq_one_letter_code
_entity_poly.pdbx_strand_id
1 'polypeptide(L)'
;EEILALYASHAPFGGNVIGLESAAWYYFGRSAGSLSWGESAMLAVLPNSPALIHIRRNRERLRRKRDDLLERIWRGGHIDSLTCALARQEPLPDAPEPMPMQAMHLLGRMRGGSLRSTLDYDLQRRVNELALRHNRRNRGNKINNLAVVVMDVKSGEVLAYVGNVYDPADRSEGTSVDVVRAPRSSGS
;
A
#
# COMPACT_ATOMS: atom_id res chain seq x y z
N GLU A 1 -8.76 2.76 24.35
CA GLU A 1 -7.74 2.76 23.26
C GLU A 1 -7.91 1.54 22.35
N GLU A 2 -8.05 0.32 22.90
CA GLU A 2 -8.21 -0.93 22.12
C GLU A 2 -9.38 -0.90 21.14
N ILE A 3 -10.55 -0.36 21.54
CA ILE A 3 -11.73 -0.25 20.67
C ILE A 3 -11.46 0.64 19.46
N LEU A 4 -10.75 1.76 19.67
CA LEU A 4 -10.39 2.67 18.56
C LEU A 4 -9.37 2.02 17.61
N ALA A 5 -8.39 1.29 18.15
CA ALA A 5 -7.41 0.57 17.36
C ALA A 5 -8.10 -0.54 16.54
N LEU A 6 -9.02 -1.27 17.15
CA LEU A 6 -9.80 -2.31 16.47
C LEU A 6 -10.69 -1.71 15.37
N TYR A 7 -11.37 -0.59 15.66
CA TYR A 7 -12.15 0.13 14.64
C TYR A 7 -11.26 0.62 13.50
N ALA A 8 -10.15 1.29 13.79
CA ALA A 8 -9.23 1.80 12.79
C ALA A 8 -8.65 0.69 11.89
N SER A 9 -8.42 -0.51 12.44
CA SER A 9 -7.89 -1.65 11.68
C SER A 9 -8.93 -2.35 10.80
N HIS A 10 -10.23 -2.18 11.07
CA HIS A 10 -11.31 -2.89 10.36
C HIS A 10 -12.29 -1.95 9.63
N ALA A 11 -12.19 -0.64 9.82
CA ALA A 11 -13.08 0.30 9.16
C ALA A 11 -12.94 0.23 7.63
N PRO A 12 -14.04 0.28 6.87
CA PRO A 12 -14.01 0.32 5.42
C PRO A 12 -13.76 1.75 4.93
N PHE A 13 -12.75 1.91 4.07
CA PHE A 13 -12.40 3.22 3.48
C PHE A 13 -12.72 3.31 1.98
N GLY A 14 -13.38 2.29 1.43
CA GLY A 14 -13.85 2.27 0.05
C GLY A 14 -13.35 1.09 -0.77
N GLY A 15 -14.21 0.53 -1.62
CA GLY A 15 -13.90 -0.67 -2.38
C GLY A 15 -13.45 -1.81 -1.45
N ASN A 16 -12.29 -2.37 -1.72
CA ASN A 16 -11.68 -3.44 -0.90
C ASN A 16 -10.66 -2.90 0.12
N VAL A 17 -10.64 -1.58 0.38
CA VAL A 17 -9.71 -0.96 1.32
C VAL A 17 -10.27 -1.06 2.74
N ILE A 18 -9.66 -1.91 3.55
CA ILE A 18 -10.02 -2.13 4.95
C ILE A 18 -8.83 -1.73 5.82
N GLY A 19 -9.11 -0.95 6.86
CA GLY A 19 -8.13 -0.48 7.83
C GLY A 19 -7.43 0.83 7.43
N LEU A 20 -7.12 1.62 8.46
CA LEU A 20 -6.55 2.97 8.32
C LEU A 20 -5.19 2.96 7.61
N GLU A 21 -4.32 2.01 7.95
CA GLU A 21 -2.99 1.90 7.34
C GLU A 21 -3.09 1.62 5.84
N SER A 22 -3.97 0.68 5.44
CA SER A 22 -4.23 0.39 4.03
C SER A 22 -4.80 1.61 3.30
N ALA A 23 -5.68 2.37 3.96
CA ALA A 23 -6.26 3.58 3.39
C ALA A 23 -5.23 4.69 3.22
N ALA A 24 -4.33 4.87 4.19
CA ALA A 24 -3.24 5.83 4.12
C ALA A 24 -2.34 5.57 2.91
N TRP A 25 -1.91 4.34 2.71
CA TRP A 25 -1.16 3.92 1.53
C TRP A 25 -1.94 4.07 0.23
N TYR A 26 -3.22 3.68 0.23
CA TYR A 26 -4.06 3.72 -0.97
C TYR A 26 -4.34 5.14 -1.46
N TYR A 27 -4.56 6.09 -0.55
CA TYR A 27 -4.91 7.46 -0.91
C TYR A 27 -3.72 8.41 -0.95
N PHE A 28 -2.66 8.16 -0.17
CA PHE A 28 -1.56 9.10 0.04
C PHE A 28 -0.16 8.50 -0.15
N GLY A 29 -0.03 7.19 -0.37
CA GLY A 29 1.26 6.53 -0.63
C GLY A 29 2.22 6.54 0.58
N ARG A 30 1.70 6.67 1.80
CA ARG A 30 2.51 6.73 3.04
C ARG A 30 1.77 6.13 4.23
N SER A 31 2.53 5.87 5.31
CA SER A 31 2.00 5.32 6.56
C SER A 31 1.01 6.30 7.24
N ALA A 32 0.03 5.73 7.95
CA ALA A 32 -0.98 6.50 8.69
C ALA A 32 -0.35 7.45 9.72
N GLY A 33 0.78 7.08 10.34
CA GLY A 33 1.49 7.93 11.30
C GLY A 33 2.14 9.18 10.69
N SER A 34 2.27 9.26 9.36
CA SER A 34 2.86 10.40 8.64
C SER A 34 1.84 11.28 7.91
N LEU A 35 0.55 11.04 8.15
CA LEU A 35 -0.52 11.84 7.54
C LEU A 35 -0.61 13.23 8.16
N SER A 36 -0.93 14.22 7.31
CA SER A 36 -1.28 15.57 7.77
C SER A 36 -2.66 15.60 8.45
N TRP A 37 -3.00 16.73 9.05
CA TRP A 37 -4.33 16.96 9.62
C TRP A 37 -5.44 16.92 8.55
N GLY A 38 -5.19 17.47 7.35
CA GLY A 38 -6.13 17.44 6.24
C GLY A 38 -6.38 16.05 5.71
N GLU A 39 -5.31 15.24 5.56
CA GLU A 39 -5.36 13.85 5.13
C GLU A 39 -6.05 12.96 6.16
N SER A 40 -5.69 13.11 7.44
CA SER A 40 -6.31 12.38 8.54
C SER A 40 -7.81 12.67 8.66
N ALA A 41 -8.19 13.94 8.55
CA ALA A 41 -9.60 14.35 8.56
C ALA A 41 -10.36 13.80 7.34
N MET A 42 -9.73 13.76 6.16
CA MET A 42 -10.32 13.13 4.98
C MET A 42 -10.62 11.65 5.21
N LEU A 43 -9.65 10.89 5.72
CA LEU A 43 -9.87 9.47 6.02
C LEU A 43 -10.95 9.28 7.09
N ALA A 44 -10.97 10.11 8.12
CA ALA A 44 -11.95 10.00 9.21
C ALA A 44 -13.41 10.17 8.76
N VAL A 45 -13.67 10.90 7.68
CA VAL A 45 -15.05 11.09 7.16
C VAL A 45 -15.52 10.02 6.18
N LEU A 46 -14.61 9.23 5.61
CA LEU A 46 -14.93 8.21 4.59
C LEU A 46 -15.80 7.06 5.13
N PRO A 47 -15.51 6.41 6.27
CA PRO A 47 -16.28 5.27 6.75
C PRO A 47 -17.76 5.59 6.99
N ASN A 48 -18.05 6.82 7.41
CA ASN A 48 -19.42 7.30 7.66
C ASN A 48 -20.13 7.82 6.41
N SER A 49 -19.52 7.70 5.24
CA SER A 49 -20.07 8.29 4.01
C SER A 49 -19.74 7.48 2.79
N PRO A 50 -20.33 6.27 2.64
CA PRO A 50 -20.02 5.36 1.53
C PRO A 50 -20.16 5.99 0.14
N ALA A 51 -21.06 6.97 -0.01
CA ALA A 51 -21.23 7.72 -1.26
C ALA A 51 -20.01 8.58 -1.62
N LEU A 52 -19.12 8.87 -0.68
CA LEU A 52 -17.89 9.66 -0.91
C LEU A 52 -16.69 8.83 -1.35
N ILE A 53 -16.81 7.52 -1.33
CA ILE A 53 -15.77 6.56 -1.74
C ILE A 53 -15.28 6.82 -3.18
N HIS A 54 -16.15 7.35 -4.04
CA HIS A 54 -15.78 7.81 -5.38
C HIS A 54 -15.23 9.24 -5.34
N ILE A 55 -14.00 9.40 -4.89
CA ILE A 55 -13.31 10.70 -4.71
C ILE A 55 -13.47 11.62 -5.94
N ARG A 56 -13.41 11.06 -7.14
CA ARG A 56 -13.54 11.84 -8.39
C ARG A 56 -14.93 12.44 -8.59
N ARG A 57 -16.00 11.75 -8.18
CA ARG A 57 -17.38 12.20 -8.43
C ARG A 57 -17.92 13.16 -7.39
N ASN A 58 -17.46 13.05 -6.15
CA ASN A 58 -18.05 13.77 -5.00
C ASN A 58 -17.02 14.65 -4.27
N ARG A 59 -16.00 15.19 -4.99
CA ARG A 59 -14.89 15.96 -4.40
C ARG A 59 -15.36 17.10 -3.50
N GLU A 60 -16.29 17.91 -3.98
CA GLU A 60 -16.80 19.06 -3.21
C GLU A 60 -17.51 18.65 -1.92
N ARG A 61 -18.29 17.57 -1.97
CA ARG A 61 -18.95 17.05 -0.78
C ARG A 61 -17.95 16.46 0.22
N LEU A 62 -16.92 15.77 -0.27
CA LEU A 62 -15.84 15.23 0.54
C LEU A 62 -15.05 16.37 1.19
N ARG A 63 -14.69 17.41 0.42
CA ARG A 63 -14.01 18.61 0.90
C ARG A 63 -14.79 19.27 2.03
N ARG A 64 -16.08 19.54 1.83
CA ARG A 64 -16.93 20.16 2.86
C ARG A 64 -16.94 19.34 4.15
N LYS A 65 -17.15 18.03 4.07
CA LYS A 65 -17.14 17.18 5.26
C LYS A 65 -15.81 17.15 5.98
N ARG A 66 -14.69 17.12 5.24
CA ARG A 66 -13.35 17.24 5.81
C ARG A 66 -13.17 18.57 6.52
N ASP A 67 -13.55 19.66 5.87
CA ASP A 67 -13.38 21.02 6.38
C ASP A 67 -14.28 21.26 7.61
N ASP A 68 -15.49 20.73 7.61
CA ASP A 68 -16.40 20.76 8.77
C ASP A 68 -15.83 19.97 9.96
N LEU A 69 -15.15 18.86 9.70
CA LEU A 69 -14.46 18.10 10.75
C LEU A 69 -13.27 18.87 11.31
N LEU A 70 -12.41 19.44 10.44
CA LEU A 70 -11.29 20.26 10.85
C LEU A 70 -11.71 21.46 11.70
N GLU A 71 -12.82 22.11 11.34
CA GLU A 71 -13.36 23.21 12.12
C GLU A 71 -13.84 22.75 13.51
N ARG A 72 -14.48 21.59 13.60
CA ARG A 72 -14.86 21.03 14.91
C ARG A 72 -13.65 20.69 15.78
N ILE A 73 -12.58 20.13 15.19
CA ILE A 73 -11.33 19.81 15.87
C ILE A 73 -10.66 21.10 16.40
N TRP A 74 -10.63 22.16 15.59
CA TRP A 74 -10.15 23.47 16.01
C TRP A 74 -10.99 24.09 17.14
N ARG A 75 -12.31 24.13 17.00
CA ARG A 75 -13.20 24.62 18.05
C ARG A 75 -13.10 23.83 19.35
N GLY A 76 -12.77 22.56 19.27
CA GLY A 76 -12.48 21.69 20.41
C GLY A 76 -11.10 21.91 21.05
N GLY A 77 -10.28 22.83 20.50
CA GLY A 77 -8.95 23.15 21.04
C GLY A 77 -7.87 22.12 20.77
N HIS A 78 -8.10 21.17 19.85
CA HIS A 78 -7.14 20.13 19.52
C HIS A 78 -6.06 20.56 18.52
N ILE A 79 -6.35 21.60 17.72
CA ILE A 79 -5.41 22.26 16.81
C ILE A 79 -5.60 23.78 16.89
N ASP A 80 -4.58 24.55 16.49
CA ASP A 80 -4.68 26.00 16.38
C ASP A 80 -5.35 26.45 15.07
N SER A 81 -5.64 27.76 14.98
CA SER A 81 -6.31 28.34 13.82
C SER A 81 -5.48 28.27 12.54
N LEU A 82 -4.16 28.42 12.66
CA LEU A 82 -3.25 28.35 11.52
C LEU A 82 -3.17 26.92 10.96
N THR A 83 -3.01 25.94 11.83
CA THR A 83 -3.04 24.51 11.45
C THR A 83 -4.36 24.14 10.76
N CYS A 84 -5.50 24.59 11.30
CA CYS A 84 -6.80 24.37 10.67
C CYS A 84 -6.87 25.01 9.27
N ALA A 85 -6.41 26.26 9.13
CA ALA A 85 -6.42 26.97 7.85
C ALA A 85 -5.53 26.29 6.80
N LEU A 86 -4.34 25.83 7.18
CA LEU A 86 -3.43 25.10 6.29
C LEU A 86 -3.99 23.74 5.89
N ALA A 87 -4.52 22.97 6.83
CA ALA A 87 -5.12 21.66 6.57
C ALA A 87 -6.33 21.72 5.60
N ARG A 88 -7.12 22.81 5.65
CA ARG A 88 -8.23 23.05 4.72
C ARG A 88 -7.77 23.39 3.30
N GLN A 89 -6.56 23.97 3.13
CA GLN A 89 -5.98 24.27 1.83
C GLN A 89 -5.37 23.04 1.13
N GLU A 90 -5.10 21.98 1.88
CA GLU A 90 -4.53 20.77 1.32
C GLU A 90 -5.44 20.18 0.22
N PRO A 91 -4.85 19.77 -0.93
CA PRO A 91 -5.62 19.16 -1.99
C PRO A 91 -6.14 17.77 -1.58
N LEU A 92 -7.30 17.40 -2.10
CA LEU A 92 -7.74 16.00 -2.05
C LEU A 92 -6.97 15.18 -3.09
N PRO A 93 -6.66 13.91 -2.84
CA PRO A 93 -5.99 13.06 -3.82
C PRO A 93 -6.84 12.93 -5.09
N ASP A 94 -6.19 12.90 -6.25
CA ASP A 94 -6.87 12.81 -7.56
C ASP A 94 -7.17 11.37 -7.95
N ALA A 95 -6.30 10.46 -7.57
CA ALA A 95 -6.41 9.04 -7.83
C ALA A 95 -5.77 8.24 -6.68
N PRO A 96 -6.13 6.97 -6.55
CA PRO A 96 -5.40 6.09 -5.65
C PRO A 96 -3.93 5.98 -6.04
N GLU A 97 -3.05 6.01 -5.05
CA GLU A 97 -1.64 5.71 -5.24
C GLU A 97 -1.44 4.21 -5.47
N PRO A 98 -0.52 3.82 -6.35
CA PRO A 98 -0.22 2.42 -6.52
C PRO A 98 0.35 1.85 -5.21
N MET A 99 -0.30 0.82 -4.69
CA MET A 99 0.19 0.12 -3.49
C MET A 99 1.60 -0.41 -3.75
N PRO A 100 2.53 -0.24 -2.81
CA PRO A 100 3.89 -0.77 -2.96
C PRO A 100 3.86 -2.30 -2.96
N MET A 101 3.92 -2.89 -4.14
CA MET A 101 3.87 -4.35 -4.33
C MET A 101 5.28 -4.96 -4.30
N GLN A 102 6.01 -4.73 -3.20
CA GLN A 102 7.42 -5.10 -3.12
C GLN A 102 7.66 -6.61 -3.05
N ALA A 103 6.82 -7.33 -2.33
CA ALA A 103 6.96 -8.78 -2.12
C ALA A 103 5.65 -9.52 -2.46
N MET A 104 5.13 -9.33 -3.68
CA MET A 104 3.81 -9.78 -4.12
C MET A 104 3.56 -11.27 -3.91
N HIS A 105 4.54 -12.12 -4.26
CA HIS A 105 4.44 -13.56 -4.10
C HIS A 105 4.45 -14.02 -2.64
N LEU A 106 5.12 -13.29 -1.76
CA LEU A 106 5.06 -13.53 -0.33
C LEU A 106 3.70 -13.13 0.23
N LEU A 107 3.20 -11.95 -0.16
CA LEU A 107 1.88 -11.44 0.27
C LEU A 107 0.73 -12.34 -0.18
N GLY A 108 0.78 -12.85 -1.41
CA GLY A 108 -0.24 -13.77 -1.95
C GLY A 108 -0.40 -15.07 -1.15
N ARG A 109 0.55 -15.40 -0.28
CA ARG A 109 0.53 -16.58 0.60
C ARG A 109 -0.12 -16.31 1.95
N MET A 110 -0.32 -15.04 2.27
CA MET A 110 -0.89 -14.61 3.54
C MET A 110 -2.38 -14.42 3.36
N ARG A 111 -3.16 -15.37 3.83
CA ARG A 111 -4.62 -15.27 3.83
C ARG A 111 -5.09 -14.55 5.09
N GLY A 112 -5.09 -13.22 5.02
CA GLY A 112 -5.58 -12.36 6.09
C GLY A 112 -4.59 -12.17 7.25
N GLY A 113 -4.74 -11.08 7.97
CA GLY A 113 -3.92 -10.74 9.13
C GLY A 113 -2.72 -9.86 8.81
N SER A 114 -2.00 -9.48 9.87
CA SER A 114 -0.77 -8.68 9.82
C SER A 114 0.42 -9.60 10.07
N LEU A 115 1.45 -9.52 9.23
CA LEU A 115 2.69 -10.26 9.41
C LEU A 115 3.87 -9.30 9.56
N ARG A 116 4.67 -9.52 10.59
CA ARG A 116 6.00 -8.94 10.66
C ARG A 116 6.96 -9.88 9.92
N SER A 117 7.63 -9.38 8.88
CA SER A 117 8.63 -10.12 8.12
C SER A 117 10.04 -9.64 8.47
N THR A 118 11.05 -10.43 8.09
CA THR A 118 12.47 -10.08 8.17
C THR A 118 12.96 -9.31 6.95
N LEU A 119 12.07 -9.01 5.99
CA LEU A 119 12.44 -8.30 4.77
C LEU A 119 12.91 -6.88 5.10
N ASP A 120 14.07 -6.51 4.55
CA ASP A 120 14.54 -5.13 4.49
C ASP A 120 13.87 -4.43 3.30
N TYR A 121 13.12 -3.36 3.56
CA TYR A 121 12.34 -2.66 2.54
C TYR A 121 13.22 -2.08 1.42
N ASP A 122 14.33 -1.44 1.79
CA ASP A 122 15.22 -0.80 0.81
C ASP A 122 15.96 -1.83 -0.03
N LEU A 123 16.41 -2.91 0.61
CA LEU A 123 17.03 -4.04 -0.09
C LEU A 123 16.03 -4.71 -1.03
N GLN A 124 14.81 -4.98 -0.57
CA GLN A 124 13.74 -5.57 -1.39
C GLN A 124 13.45 -4.71 -2.64
N ARG A 125 13.36 -3.40 -2.47
CA ARG A 125 13.14 -2.46 -3.59
C ARG A 125 14.27 -2.53 -4.62
N ARG A 126 15.53 -2.47 -4.16
CA ARG A 126 16.70 -2.57 -5.03
C ARG A 126 16.79 -3.92 -5.75
N VAL A 127 16.48 -5.01 -5.07
CA VAL A 127 16.46 -6.35 -5.66
C VAL A 127 15.36 -6.48 -6.71
N ASN A 128 14.17 -5.93 -6.48
CA ASN A 128 13.09 -5.87 -7.47
C ASN A 128 13.54 -5.12 -8.74
N GLU A 129 14.15 -3.95 -8.59
CA GLU A 129 14.66 -3.14 -9.71
C GLU A 129 15.73 -3.87 -10.52
N LEU A 130 16.67 -4.53 -9.83
CA LEU A 130 17.71 -5.33 -10.47
C LEU A 130 17.11 -6.53 -11.21
N ALA A 131 16.22 -7.26 -10.55
CA ALA A 131 15.55 -8.43 -11.13
C ALA A 131 14.78 -8.05 -12.40
N LEU A 132 13.99 -6.95 -12.36
CA LEU A 132 13.27 -6.45 -13.52
C LEU A 132 14.21 -6.09 -14.68
N ARG A 133 15.31 -5.40 -14.40
CA ARG A 133 16.31 -5.01 -15.40
C ARG A 133 16.93 -6.23 -16.07
N HIS A 134 17.33 -7.23 -15.28
CA HIS A 134 17.88 -8.47 -15.81
C HIS A 134 16.87 -9.31 -16.57
N ASN A 135 15.63 -9.39 -16.10
CA ASN A 135 14.57 -10.08 -16.81
C ASN A 135 14.32 -9.47 -18.19
N ARG A 136 14.17 -8.14 -18.28
CA ARG A 136 14.00 -7.45 -19.58
C ARG A 136 15.15 -7.73 -20.55
N ARG A 137 16.38 -7.75 -20.07
CA ARG A 137 17.55 -8.06 -20.88
C ARG A 137 17.54 -9.51 -21.41
N ASN A 138 17.06 -10.45 -20.61
CA ASN A 138 17.09 -11.88 -20.92
C ASN A 138 15.86 -12.37 -21.71
N ARG A 139 14.83 -11.54 -21.89
CA ARG A 139 13.65 -11.88 -22.67
C ARG A 139 13.96 -12.22 -24.12
N GLY A 140 14.93 -11.56 -24.72
CA GLY A 140 15.42 -11.89 -26.08
C GLY A 140 15.92 -13.33 -26.20
N ASN A 141 16.36 -13.93 -25.10
CA ASN A 141 16.81 -15.33 -24.99
C ASN A 141 15.68 -16.27 -24.55
N LYS A 142 14.42 -15.85 -24.57
CA LYS A 142 13.23 -16.60 -24.12
C LYS A 142 13.26 -16.99 -22.64
N ILE A 143 14.01 -16.27 -21.81
CA ILE A 143 14.03 -16.43 -20.35
C ILE A 143 12.98 -15.48 -19.78
N ASN A 144 11.80 -16.01 -19.42
CA ASN A 144 10.66 -15.21 -19.00
C ASN A 144 10.54 -15.10 -17.47
N ASN A 145 11.12 -16.02 -16.73
CA ASN A 145 11.01 -16.08 -15.27
C ASN A 145 12.36 -15.84 -14.62
N LEU A 146 12.35 -15.07 -13.53
CA LEU A 146 13.54 -14.81 -12.72
C LEU A 146 13.12 -14.66 -11.26
N ALA A 147 13.77 -15.37 -10.38
CA ALA A 147 13.57 -15.26 -8.93
C ALA A 147 14.87 -14.90 -8.23
N VAL A 148 14.77 -14.20 -7.11
CA VAL A 148 15.90 -13.84 -6.26
C VAL A 148 15.50 -13.99 -4.80
N VAL A 149 16.37 -14.65 -4.03
CA VAL A 149 16.27 -14.71 -2.57
C VAL A 149 17.59 -14.22 -1.98
N VAL A 150 17.53 -13.25 -1.09
CA VAL A 150 18.68 -12.75 -0.34
C VAL A 150 18.51 -13.13 1.12
N MET A 151 19.49 -13.81 1.68
CA MET A 151 19.47 -14.29 3.06
C MET A 151 20.71 -13.81 3.81
N ASP A 152 20.55 -13.50 5.08
CA ASP A 152 21.66 -13.34 6.00
C ASP A 152 22.23 -14.73 6.35
N VAL A 153 23.55 -14.87 6.17
CA VAL A 153 24.23 -16.17 6.35
C VAL A 153 24.29 -16.59 7.82
N LYS A 154 24.31 -15.62 8.74
CA LYS A 154 24.46 -15.90 10.18
C LYS A 154 23.13 -16.20 10.84
N SER A 155 22.09 -15.39 10.56
CA SER A 155 20.78 -15.55 11.18
C SER A 155 19.86 -16.50 10.39
N GLY A 156 20.14 -16.72 9.08
CA GLY A 156 19.25 -17.47 8.18
C GLY A 156 18.01 -16.69 7.78
N GLU A 157 17.90 -15.41 8.15
CA GLU A 157 16.76 -14.57 7.83
C GLU A 157 16.72 -14.20 6.35
N VAL A 158 15.53 -14.23 5.76
CA VAL A 158 15.32 -13.76 4.38
C VAL A 158 15.15 -12.24 4.40
N LEU A 159 16.10 -11.54 3.79
CA LEU A 159 16.15 -10.08 3.72
C LEU A 159 15.48 -9.51 2.47
N ALA A 160 15.46 -10.28 1.37
CA ALA A 160 14.68 -9.93 0.18
C ALA A 160 14.17 -11.19 -0.52
N TYR A 161 12.93 -11.09 -1.06
CA TYR A 161 12.26 -12.21 -1.72
C TYR A 161 11.54 -11.74 -2.99
N VAL A 162 12.02 -12.17 -4.14
CA VAL A 162 11.40 -11.98 -5.45
C VAL A 162 11.04 -13.37 -5.97
N GLY A 163 9.80 -13.77 -5.81
CA GLY A 163 9.32 -15.09 -6.27
C GLY A 163 9.24 -15.18 -7.79
N ASN A 164 8.99 -14.08 -8.46
CA ASN A 164 9.11 -13.87 -9.89
C ASN A 164 9.14 -12.37 -10.16
N VAL A 165 9.58 -11.98 -11.36
CA VAL A 165 9.58 -10.56 -11.74
C VAL A 165 8.20 -10.13 -12.17
N TYR A 166 7.70 -9.06 -11.58
CA TYR A 166 6.50 -8.36 -12.01
C TYR A 166 6.88 -7.17 -12.89
N ASP A 167 6.45 -7.20 -14.16
CA ASP A 167 6.57 -6.07 -15.07
C ASP A 167 5.17 -5.47 -15.31
N PRO A 168 4.88 -4.27 -14.80
CA PRO A 168 3.57 -3.64 -14.98
C PRO A 168 3.22 -3.38 -16.46
N ALA A 169 4.23 -3.32 -17.34
CA ALA A 169 4.04 -3.15 -18.78
C ALA A 169 3.72 -4.46 -19.51
N ASP A 170 3.96 -5.59 -18.86
CA ASP A 170 3.71 -6.92 -19.42
C ASP A 170 2.69 -7.68 -18.59
N ARG A 171 1.50 -7.83 -19.13
CA ARG A 171 0.38 -8.57 -18.53
C ARG A 171 0.40 -10.06 -18.88
N SER A 172 1.53 -10.62 -19.28
CA SER A 172 1.64 -12.07 -19.54
C SER A 172 1.39 -12.88 -18.27
N GLU A 173 0.68 -13.99 -18.37
CA GLU A 173 0.25 -14.81 -17.24
C GLU A 173 1.40 -15.39 -16.40
N GLY A 174 2.63 -15.43 -16.94
CA GLY A 174 3.81 -16.03 -16.29
C GLY A 174 4.30 -15.28 -15.04
N THR A 175 3.94 -13.99 -14.87
CA THR A 175 4.43 -13.18 -13.73
C THR A 175 3.75 -13.47 -12.41
N SER A 176 2.62 -14.17 -12.41
CA SER A 176 1.85 -14.53 -11.20
C SER A 176 2.40 -15.75 -10.47
N VAL A 177 3.29 -16.54 -11.11
CA VAL A 177 3.84 -17.78 -10.54
C VAL A 177 5.06 -17.49 -9.67
N ASP A 178 5.02 -17.95 -8.42
CA ASP A 178 6.18 -17.95 -7.52
C ASP A 178 7.14 -19.09 -7.92
N VAL A 179 8.14 -18.78 -8.75
CA VAL A 179 9.08 -19.80 -9.26
C VAL A 179 10.09 -20.31 -8.24
N VAL A 180 10.23 -19.65 -7.09
CA VAL A 180 11.03 -20.18 -5.96
C VAL A 180 10.38 -21.44 -5.41
N ARG A 181 9.05 -21.53 -5.50
CA ARG A 181 8.25 -22.61 -4.92
C ARG A 181 7.46 -23.43 -5.94
N ALA A 182 7.52 -23.06 -7.19
CA ALA A 182 6.89 -23.88 -8.24
C ALA A 182 7.44 -25.31 -8.14
N PRO A 183 6.58 -26.34 -8.11
CA PRO A 183 7.04 -27.70 -8.16
C PRO A 183 7.84 -27.87 -9.45
N ARG A 184 9.07 -28.32 -9.33
CA ARG A 184 9.84 -28.71 -10.51
C ARG A 184 9.07 -29.84 -11.16
N SER A 185 8.67 -29.70 -12.40
CA SER A 185 8.24 -30.86 -13.18
C SER A 185 9.45 -31.80 -13.20
N SER A 186 9.32 -32.95 -12.53
CA SER A 186 10.21 -34.06 -12.79
C SER A 186 10.04 -34.38 -14.26
N GLY A 187 10.95 -33.84 -15.11
CA GLY A 187 10.97 -34.23 -16.52
C GLY A 187 11.12 -35.72 -16.59
N SER A 188 10.09 -36.36 -17.11
CA SER A 188 10.13 -37.74 -17.59
C SER A 188 10.85 -37.77 -18.90
#